data_acf93faea9f15fa519cb1a643c50f167
#
_entry.id   acf93faea9f15fa519cb1a643c50f167
#
_cell.length_a   1.000
_cell.length_b   1.000
_cell.length_c   1.000
_cell.angle_alpha   90.00
_cell.angle_beta   90.00
_cell.angle_gamma   90.00
#
_symmetry.space_group_name_H-M   'P 1'
#
loop_
_entity.id
_entity.type
_entity.pdbx_description
1 polymer ?
#
loop_
_entity_poly.entity_id
_entity_poly.type
_entity_poly.pdbx_seq_one_letter_code
_entity_poly.pdbx_strand_id
1 'polypeptide(L)'
;MQRQYSGTAGRVENSQIGVFLAYVSPLGRALIDRRLYLPRSWSDDEIRCTAAGVPDGVLFTTKPELALAMVDAALAAGVPAGWFTADEAYGLDPALRAGLRERGMAYVVAVACNVQVNTTLVQRERVDRVAALLPEQAWQTRSAGTGSKGHRYYDWAWVTIHEQDEGCHSLLIRRGSDGQLAFYLCWSPRPVPLVRLVTVAGSRWSIEEAFQTAKGQVGLDQYQCRGWTAWHRFTLLAMIALVRQPPFGIMAGVRG
;
A
#
# COMPACT_ATOMS: atom_id res chain seq x y z
N MET A 1 7.46 -16.67 -15.24
CA MET A 1 6.19 -17.08 -14.58
C MET A 1 6.41 -18.34 -13.78
N GLN A 2 5.76 -18.45 -12.62
CA GLN A 2 5.72 -19.69 -11.83
C GLN A 2 4.43 -19.74 -11.00
N ARG A 3 4.14 -20.90 -10.42
CA ARG A 3 3.03 -21.06 -9.49
C ARG A 3 3.34 -20.31 -8.19
N GLN A 4 2.54 -19.29 -7.92
CA GLN A 4 2.62 -18.46 -6.72
C GLN A 4 1.23 -17.87 -6.42
N TYR A 5 1.03 -17.39 -5.20
CA TYR A 5 -0.24 -16.77 -4.82
C TYR A 5 -0.44 -15.49 -5.62
N SER A 6 -1.54 -15.43 -6.38
CA SER A 6 -1.98 -14.25 -7.12
C SER A 6 -3.08 -13.54 -6.32
N GLY A 7 -2.81 -12.32 -5.87
CA GLY A 7 -3.82 -11.49 -5.19
C GLY A 7 -5.01 -11.14 -6.09
N THR A 8 -4.81 -11.12 -7.41
CA THR A 8 -5.88 -10.89 -8.39
C THR A 8 -6.83 -12.09 -8.49
N ALA A 9 -6.28 -13.31 -8.51
CA ALA A 9 -7.05 -14.53 -8.65
C ALA A 9 -7.50 -15.12 -7.30
N GLY A 10 -6.98 -14.63 -6.18
CA GLY A 10 -7.26 -15.16 -4.84
C GLY A 10 -6.78 -16.59 -4.60
N ARG A 11 -5.88 -17.10 -5.45
CA ARG A 11 -5.39 -18.49 -5.42
C ARG A 11 -3.95 -18.61 -5.93
N VAL A 12 -3.38 -19.80 -5.74
CA VAL A 12 -2.07 -20.13 -6.34
C VAL A 12 -2.25 -20.50 -7.80
N GLU A 13 -1.64 -19.70 -8.68
CA GLU A 13 -1.65 -19.95 -10.13
C GLU A 13 -0.30 -19.54 -10.77
N ASN A 14 -0.13 -19.86 -12.05
CA ASN A 14 1.06 -19.47 -12.80
C ASN A 14 0.98 -17.98 -13.15
N SER A 15 1.68 -17.16 -12.39
CA SER A 15 1.57 -15.70 -12.46
C SER A 15 2.93 -14.99 -12.42
N GLN A 16 2.90 -13.71 -12.77
CA GLN A 16 3.98 -12.73 -12.51
C GLN A 16 3.44 -11.71 -11.51
N ILE A 17 4.23 -11.38 -10.51
CA ILE A 17 3.83 -10.41 -9.48
C ILE A 17 4.61 -9.12 -9.69
N GLY A 18 3.90 -8.03 -9.93
CA GLY A 18 4.45 -6.68 -9.91
C GLY A 18 4.18 -6.00 -8.57
N VAL A 19 5.20 -5.34 -8.03
CA VAL A 19 5.07 -4.38 -6.94
C VAL A 19 4.97 -3.00 -7.56
N PHE A 20 3.98 -2.21 -7.17
CA PHE A 20 3.74 -0.88 -7.75
C PHE A 20 3.73 0.17 -6.64
N LEU A 21 4.28 1.33 -6.94
CA LEU A 21 4.18 2.52 -6.11
C LEU A 21 3.19 3.51 -6.74
N ALA A 22 2.19 3.94 -5.97
CA ALA A 22 1.27 4.99 -6.35
C ALA A 22 1.56 6.28 -5.60
N TYR A 23 1.46 7.41 -6.29
CA TYR A 23 1.42 8.73 -5.68
C TYR A 23 -0.02 9.24 -5.64
N VAL A 24 -0.45 9.73 -4.49
CA VAL A 24 -1.79 10.26 -4.26
C VAL A 24 -1.70 11.67 -3.71
N SER A 25 -2.40 12.61 -4.32
CA SER A 25 -2.50 14.00 -3.90
C SER A 25 -3.95 14.51 -4.02
N PRO A 26 -4.27 15.71 -3.53
CA PRO A 26 -5.58 16.33 -3.77
C PRO A 26 -5.91 16.54 -5.26
N LEU A 27 -4.89 16.59 -6.12
CA LEU A 27 -5.05 16.78 -7.57
C LEU A 27 -5.31 15.48 -8.34
N GLY A 28 -5.07 14.33 -7.70
CA GLY A 28 -5.27 13.04 -8.33
C GLY A 28 -4.30 11.96 -7.85
N ARG A 29 -4.27 10.86 -8.59
CA ARG A 29 -3.43 9.70 -8.30
C ARG A 29 -2.76 9.18 -9.57
N ALA A 30 -1.55 8.63 -9.43
CA ALA A 30 -0.82 7.99 -10.51
C ALA A 30 0.02 6.82 -9.97
N LEU A 31 0.18 5.77 -10.77
CA LEU A 31 1.24 4.78 -10.56
C LEU A 31 2.55 5.40 -11.05
N ILE A 32 3.54 5.53 -10.17
CA ILE A 32 4.78 6.26 -10.46
C ILE A 32 6.00 5.35 -10.60
N ASP A 33 5.98 4.16 -10.00
CA ASP A 33 7.04 3.15 -10.19
C ASP A 33 6.46 1.73 -10.11
N ARG A 34 7.21 0.76 -10.61
CA ARG A 34 6.92 -0.67 -10.57
C ARG A 34 8.19 -1.49 -10.56
N ARG A 35 8.14 -2.64 -9.88
CA ARG A 35 9.20 -3.63 -9.84
C ARG A 35 8.61 -5.01 -10.07
N LEU A 36 9.28 -5.83 -10.90
CA LEU A 36 8.91 -7.23 -11.04
C LEU A 36 9.48 -8.01 -9.86
N TYR A 37 8.60 -8.66 -9.09
CA TYR A 37 9.04 -9.57 -8.04
C TYR A 37 9.49 -10.90 -8.65
N LEU A 38 10.75 -11.25 -8.45
CA LEU A 38 11.33 -12.55 -8.81
C LEU A 38 11.47 -13.39 -7.53
N PRO A 39 10.70 -14.48 -7.38
CA PRO A 39 10.89 -15.39 -6.26
C PRO A 39 12.29 -16.01 -6.27
N ARG A 40 12.79 -16.44 -5.11
CA ARG A 40 14.14 -17.00 -4.95
C ARG A 40 14.44 -18.14 -5.93
N SER A 41 13.46 -19.01 -6.17
CA SER A 41 13.55 -20.10 -7.16
C SER A 41 13.72 -19.63 -8.62
N TRP A 42 13.54 -18.33 -8.88
CA TRP A 42 13.83 -17.69 -10.16
C TRP A 42 15.20 -17.00 -10.13
N SER A 43 15.46 -16.17 -9.12
CA SER A 43 16.70 -15.41 -9.02
C SER A 43 17.94 -16.31 -8.87
N ASP A 44 17.75 -17.51 -8.31
CA ASP A 44 18.83 -18.49 -8.13
C ASP A 44 19.03 -19.38 -9.38
N ASP A 45 18.21 -19.23 -10.44
CA ASP A 45 18.29 -20.00 -11.70
C ASP A 45 18.80 -19.08 -12.82
N GLU A 46 20.12 -19.03 -12.98
CA GLU A 46 20.80 -18.20 -14.00
C GLU A 46 20.33 -18.52 -15.42
N ILE A 47 20.10 -19.81 -15.73
CA ILE A 47 19.67 -20.24 -17.06
C ILE A 47 18.30 -19.66 -17.39
N ARG A 48 17.36 -19.73 -16.45
CA ARG A 48 16.02 -19.14 -16.63
C ARG A 48 16.05 -17.62 -16.69
N CYS A 49 16.88 -16.99 -15.86
CA CYS A 49 17.04 -15.53 -15.86
C CYS A 49 17.60 -15.06 -17.21
N THR A 50 18.67 -15.68 -17.71
CA THR A 50 19.26 -15.37 -19.01
C THR A 50 18.25 -15.58 -20.15
N ALA A 51 17.54 -16.71 -20.16
CA ALA A 51 16.53 -17.00 -21.18
C ALA A 51 15.35 -16.02 -21.18
N ALA A 52 15.03 -15.41 -20.01
CA ALA A 52 14.01 -14.38 -19.88
C ALA A 52 14.53 -12.96 -20.11
N GLY A 53 15.83 -12.79 -20.32
CA GLY A 53 16.51 -11.49 -20.49
C GLY A 53 16.53 -10.66 -19.21
N VAL A 54 16.59 -11.31 -18.05
CA VAL A 54 16.81 -10.63 -16.76
C VAL A 54 18.24 -10.10 -16.75
N PRO A 55 18.48 -8.80 -16.44
CA PRO A 55 19.84 -8.25 -16.40
C PRO A 55 20.71 -8.95 -15.35
N ASP A 56 22.00 -9.02 -15.63
CA ASP A 56 22.98 -9.49 -14.66
C ASP A 56 22.94 -8.63 -13.39
N GLY A 57 23.09 -9.25 -12.22
CA GLY A 57 23.08 -8.55 -10.94
C GLY A 57 21.69 -8.30 -10.34
N VAL A 58 20.62 -8.74 -10.98
CA VAL A 58 19.28 -8.76 -10.35
C VAL A 58 19.22 -9.89 -9.34
N LEU A 59 19.35 -9.56 -8.06
CA LEU A 59 19.30 -10.51 -6.94
C LEU A 59 17.87 -10.66 -6.40
N PHE A 60 17.68 -11.74 -5.62
CA PHE A 60 16.44 -11.90 -4.86
C PHE A 60 16.24 -10.72 -3.93
N THR A 61 15.05 -10.14 -4.01
CA THR A 61 14.62 -9.00 -3.19
C THR A 61 13.17 -9.22 -2.77
N THR A 62 12.87 -9.03 -1.50
CA THR A 62 11.50 -9.17 -0.98
C THR A 62 10.61 -8.03 -1.47
N LYS A 63 9.30 -8.22 -1.44
CA LYS A 63 8.35 -7.16 -1.84
C LYS A 63 8.48 -5.88 -0.99
N PRO A 64 8.65 -5.96 0.35
CA PRO A 64 8.92 -4.78 1.17
C PRO A 64 10.21 -4.04 0.80
N GLU A 65 11.30 -4.76 0.52
CA GLU A 65 12.56 -4.15 0.06
C GLU A 65 12.40 -3.47 -1.31
N LEU A 66 11.66 -4.10 -2.24
CA LEU A 66 11.33 -3.49 -3.54
C LEU A 66 10.50 -2.20 -3.34
N ALA A 67 9.54 -2.20 -2.41
CA ALA A 67 8.75 -1.01 -2.08
C ALA A 67 9.64 0.10 -1.53
N LEU A 68 10.56 -0.20 -0.61
CA LEU A 68 11.47 0.78 -0.04
C LEU A 68 12.41 1.37 -1.10
N ALA A 69 12.95 0.54 -1.99
CA ALA A 69 13.77 1.00 -3.10
C ALA A 69 13.02 1.93 -4.08
N MET A 70 11.72 1.68 -4.30
CA MET A 70 10.87 2.59 -5.08
C MET A 70 10.61 3.91 -4.35
N VAL A 71 10.44 3.89 -3.03
CA VAL A 71 10.35 5.11 -2.21
C VAL A 71 11.62 5.92 -2.33
N ASP A 72 12.80 5.30 -2.23
CA ASP A 72 14.09 5.97 -2.42
C ASP A 72 14.20 6.64 -3.79
N ALA A 73 13.84 5.92 -4.84
CA ALA A 73 13.87 6.45 -6.20
C ALA A 73 12.91 7.65 -6.36
N ALA A 74 11.71 7.58 -5.77
CA ALA A 74 10.74 8.66 -5.80
C ALA A 74 11.25 9.91 -5.04
N LEU A 75 11.82 9.73 -3.85
CA LEU A 75 12.41 10.82 -3.06
C LEU A 75 13.60 11.46 -3.79
N ALA A 76 14.49 10.65 -4.38
CA ALA A 76 15.60 11.13 -5.18
C ALA A 76 15.16 11.90 -6.43
N ALA A 77 14.03 11.54 -7.00
CA ALA A 77 13.38 12.26 -8.11
C ALA A 77 12.61 13.53 -7.67
N GLY A 78 12.64 13.88 -6.38
CA GLY A 78 11.97 15.07 -5.85
C GLY A 78 10.45 14.94 -5.72
N VAL A 79 9.88 13.72 -5.68
CA VAL A 79 8.43 13.54 -5.47
C VAL A 79 8.06 14.00 -4.06
N PRO A 80 7.15 14.98 -3.90
CA PRO A 80 6.84 15.58 -2.60
C PRO A 80 5.88 14.67 -1.81
N ALA A 81 6.40 13.61 -1.18
CA ALA A 81 5.65 12.69 -0.36
C ALA A 81 6.07 12.78 1.12
N GLY A 82 5.11 12.96 2.02
CA GLY A 82 5.36 12.98 3.47
C GLY A 82 4.77 11.76 4.20
N TRP A 83 4.00 10.92 3.50
CA TRP A 83 3.29 9.78 4.08
C TRP A 83 3.39 8.56 3.18
N PHE A 84 3.53 7.41 3.82
CA PHE A 84 3.46 6.10 3.18
C PHE A 84 2.28 5.30 3.73
N THR A 85 1.59 4.57 2.86
CA THR A 85 0.54 3.64 3.27
C THR A 85 0.62 2.35 2.45
N ALA A 86 0.35 1.22 3.08
CA ALA A 86 0.38 -0.09 2.44
C ALA A 86 -0.58 -1.07 3.14
N ASP A 87 -0.79 -2.20 2.50
CA ASP A 87 -1.56 -3.30 3.06
C ASP A 87 -0.75 -4.11 4.09
N GLU A 88 -1.39 -5.15 4.61
CA GLU A 88 -0.86 -6.01 5.65
C GLU A 88 0.44 -6.74 5.24
N ALA A 89 0.59 -7.09 3.95
CA ALA A 89 1.77 -7.79 3.46
C ALA A 89 3.05 -6.95 3.60
N TYR A 90 2.91 -5.62 3.57
CA TYR A 90 4.00 -4.66 3.79
C TYR A 90 4.04 -4.16 5.23
N GLY A 91 2.87 -3.91 5.83
CA GLY A 91 2.77 -3.35 7.17
C GLY A 91 3.33 -4.28 8.26
N LEU A 92 3.34 -5.59 8.03
CA LEU A 92 3.93 -6.56 8.94
C LEU A 92 5.46 -6.57 8.93
N ASP A 93 6.12 -6.03 7.90
CA ASP A 93 7.56 -6.03 7.78
C ASP A 93 8.21 -4.95 8.67
N PRO A 94 8.96 -5.32 9.72
CA PRO A 94 9.57 -4.33 10.61
C PRO A 94 10.73 -3.57 9.95
N ALA A 95 11.44 -4.18 8.98
CA ALA A 95 12.55 -3.54 8.27
C ALA A 95 12.03 -2.42 7.36
N LEU A 96 10.91 -2.64 6.67
CA LEU A 96 10.24 -1.59 5.91
C LEU A 96 9.86 -0.39 6.80
N ARG A 97 9.21 -0.67 7.95
CA ARG A 97 8.83 0.42 8.87
C ARG A 97 10.04 1.18 9.42
N ALA A 98 11.11 0.47 9.78
CA ALA A 98 12.37 1.09 10.20
C ALA A 98 12.97 1.95 9.09
N GLY A 99 13.10 1.42 7.87
CA GLY A 99 13.61 2.14 6.72
C GLY A 99 12.80 3.39 6.36
N LEU A 100 11.47 3.38 6.53
CA LEU A 100 10.64 4.58 6.36
C LEU A 100 10.95 5.64 7.43
N ARG A 101 11.12 5.22 8.70
CA ARG A 101 11.50 6.14 9.80
C ARG A 101 12.87 6.80 9.58
N GLU A 102 13.86 6.02 9.15
CA GLU A 102 15.21 6.53 8.80
C GLU A 102 15.17 7.66 7.76
N ARG A 103 14.16 7.62 6.87
CA ARG A 103 13.90 8.64 5.84
C ARG A 103 13.00 9.79 6.33
N GLY A 104 12.58 9.76 7.60
CA GLY A 104 11.61 10.72 8.13
C GLY A 104 10.21 10.58 7.49
N MET A 105 9.93 9.48 6.78
CA MET A 105 8.68 9.24 6.10
C MET A 105 7.63 8.71 7.08
N ALA A 106 6.64 9.53 7.40
CA ALA A 106 5.51 9.09 8.22
C ALA A 106 4.72 7.99 7.53
N TYR A 107 4.08 7.09 8.31
CA TYR A 107 3.31 6.01 7.72
C TYR A 107 2.04 5.66 8.46
N VAL A 108 1.09 5.07 7.72
CA VAL A 108 -0.09 4.36 8.22
C VAL A 108 -0.17 3.05 7.44
N VAL A 109 0.22 1.94 8.04
CA VAL A 109 0.28 0.63 7.35
C VAL A 109 -0.65 -0.36 8.01
N ALA A 110 -1.41 -1.10 7.20
CA ALA A 110 -2.33 -2.11 7.72
C ALA A 110 -1.55 -3.30 8.31
N VAL A 111 -2.11 -3.90 9.35
CA VAL A 111 -1.54 -5.06 10.02
C VAL A 111 -2.61 -6.08 10.39
N ALA A 112 -2.21 -7.33 10.60
CA ALA A 112 -3.09 -8.41 11.05
C ALA A 112 -3.58 -8.20 12.48
N CYS A 113 -4.75 -8.75 12.80
CA CYS A 113 -5.40 -8.63 14.11
C CYS A 113 -4.60 -9.26 15.26
N ASN A 114 -3.64 -10.13 14.96
CA ASN A 114 -2.81 -10.83 15.96
C ASN A 114 -1.47 -10.13 16.25
N VAL A 115 -1.19 -8.98 15.65
CA VAL A 115 0.01 -8.19 15.96
C VAL A 115 -0.03 -7.75 17.42
N GLN A 116 1.11 -7.84 18.09
CA GLN A 116 1.25 -7.44 19.48
C GLN A 116 1.84 -6.04 19.58
N VAL A 117 1.30 -5.23 20.48
CA VAL A 117 1.73 -3.86 20.75
C VAL A 117 1.81 -3.61 22.26
N ASN A 118 2.63 -2.63 22.64
CA ASN A 118 2.66 -2.09 24.00
C ASN A 118 1.89 -0.76 24.00
N THR A 119 0.89 -0.63 24.86
CA THR A 119 0.08 0.60 24.97
C THR A 119 0.03 1.09 26.41
N THR A 120 -0.55 2.26 26.63
CA THR A 120 -0.86 2.75 27.98
C THR A 120 -1.88 1.88 28.73
N LEU A 121 -2.68 1.10 27.99
CA LEU A 121 -3.72 0.26 28.58
C LEU A 121 -3.18 -1.12 28.99
N VAL A 122 -2.35 -1.72 28.14
CA VAL A 122 -1.83 -3.09 28.31
C VAL A 122 -0.44 -3.22 27.70
N GLN A 123 0.37 -4.13 28.27
CA GLN A 123 1.69 -4.47 27.75
C GLN A 123 1.60 -5.76 26.92
N ARG A 124 2.24 -5.74 25.74
CA ARG A 124 2.39 -6.89 24.82
C ARG A 124 1.08 -7.63 24.56
N GLU A 125 0.08 -6.89 24.11
CA GLU A 125 -1.24 -7.44 23.82
C GLU A 125 -1.55 -7.35 22.32
N ARG A 126 -2.37 -8.27 21.84
CA ARG A 126 -2.86 -8.29 20.45
C ARG A 126 -3.73 -7.07 20.18
N VAL A 127 -3.61 -6.52 18.97
CA VAL A 127 -4.36 -5.31 18.58
C VAL A 127 -5.88 -5.52 18.60
N ASP A 128 -6.39 -6.73 18.33
CA ASP A 128 -7.83 -7.03 18.44
C ASP A 128 -8.30 -7.05 19.91
N ARG A 129 -7.46 -7.47 20.84
CA ARG A 129 -7.74 -7.39 22.28
C ARG A 129 -7.70 -5.97 22.80
N VAL A 130 -6.71 -5.17 22.35
CA VAL A 130 -6.67 -3.73 22.64
C VAL A 130 -7.96 -3.05 22.20
N ALA A 131 -8.45 -3.36 21.00
CA ALA A 131 -9.71 -2.80 20.48
C ALA A 131 -10.92 -3.12 21.38
N ALA A 132 -10.97 -4.35 21.92
CA ALA A 132 -12.06 -4.78 22.80
C ALA A 132 -12.08 -4.06 24.17
N LEU A 133 -10.95 -3.46 24.58
CA LEU A 133 -10.86 -2.69 25.82
C LEU A 133 -11.26 -1.23 25.67
N LEU A 134 -11.46 -0.75 24.43
CA LEU A 134 -11.78 0.65 24.20
C LEU A 134 -13.25 0.95 24.54
N PRO A 135 -13.50 1.98 25.37
CA PRO A 135 -14.86 2.41 25.63
C PRO A 135 -15.49 3.03 24.37
N GLU A 136 -16.83 3.03 24.30
CA GLU A 136 -17.53 3.53 23.11
C GLU A 136 -17.21 5.00 22.81
N GLN A 137 -16.92 5.81 23.82
CA GLN A 137 -16.52 7.22 23.69
C GLN A 137 -15.17 7.43 22.99
N ALA A 138 -14.33 6.38 22.88
CA ALA A 138 -13.06 6.45 22.15
C ALA A 138 -13.25 6.44 20.63
N TRP A 139 -14.44 6.05 20.17
CA TRP A 139 -14.73 5.93 18.74
C TRP A 139 -15.30 7.23 18.18
N GLN A 140 -14.80 7.62 17.01
CA GLN A 140 -15.23 8.83 16.30
C GLN A 140 -15.56 8.50 14.86
N THR A 141 -16.78 8.80 14.42
CA THR A 141 -17.16 8.62 13.02
C THR A 141 -16.47 9.66 12.15
N ARG A 142 -15.69 9.20 11.18
CA ARG A 142 -14.93 10.03 10.23
C ARG A 142 -14.99 9.45 8.84
N SER A 143 -14.96 10.32 7.82
CA SER A 143 -14.83 9.91 6.43
C SER A 143 -13.38 9.54 6.11
N ALA A 144 -13.17 8.37 5.50
CA ALA A 144 -11.92 7.90 4.92
C ALA A 144 -11.73 8.37 3.47
N GLY A 145 -12.42 9.42 3.06
CA GLY A 145 -12.42 9.93 1.69
C GLY A 145 -13.61 9.44 0.86
N THR A 146 -13.67 9.89 -0.39
CA THR A 146 -14.73 9.56 -1.34
C THR A 146 -14.35 8.32 -2.13
N GLY A 147 -15.26 7.38 -2.29
CA GLY A 147 -15.16 6.26 -3.22
C GLY A 147 -16.22 6.37 -4.32
N SER A 148 -16.31 5.39 -5.20
CA SER A 148 -17.26 5.36 -6.33
C SER A 148 -18.73 5.47 -5.91
N LYS A 149 -19.07 5.12 -4.65
CA LYS A 149 -20.42 5.18 -4.07
C LYS A 149 -20.63 6.36 -3.09
N GLY A 150 -19.76 7.36 -3.07
CA GLY A 150 -19.80 8.50 -2.15
C GLY A 150 -18.80 8.39 -1.01
N HIS A 151 -19.02 9.19 0.04
CA HIS A 151 -18.14 9.21 1.20
C HIS A 151 -18.16 7.89 1.96
N ARG A 152 -16.98 7.41 2.36
CA ARG A 152 -16.79 6.17 3.13
C ARG A 152 -16.63 6.52 4.60
N TYR A 153 -17.72 6.42 5.36
CA TYR A 153 -17.73 6.67 6.80
C TYR A 153 -17.44 5.38 7.57
N TYR A 154 -16.60 5.51 8.60
CA TYR A 154 -16.26 4.46 9.55
C TYR A 154 -16.10 5.06 10.93
N ASP A 155 -16.22 4.23 11.97
CA ASP A 155 -15.80 4.62 13.30
C ASP A 155 -14.31 4.34 13.46
N TRP A 156 -13.61 5.29 14.05
CA TRP A 156 -12.17 5.27 14.24
C TRP A 156 -11.81 5.51 15.69
N ALA A 157 -10.89 4.71 16.19
CA ALA A 157 -10.23 4.92 17.46
C ALA A 157 -8.71 4.86 17.26
N TRP A 158 -7.95 5.45 18.17
CA TRP A 158 -6.50 5.37 18.15
C TRP A 158 -5.95 5.32 19.57
N VAL A 159 -4.84 4.61 19.74
CA VAL A 159 -4.16 4.39 21.01
C VAL A 159 -2.67 4.62 20.82
N THR A 160 -2.02 5.32 21.75
CA THR A 160 -0.56 5.50 21.73
C THR A 160 0.12 4.15 21.96
N ILE A 161 1.11 3.84 21.12
CA ILE A 161 2.00 2.68 21.27
C ILE A 161 3.30 3.16 21.88
N HIS A 162 3.85 2.39 22.81
CA HIS A 162 5.17 2.62 23.41
C HIS A 162 6.22 1.81 22.65
N GLU A 163 7.06 2.52 21.92
CA GLU A 163 8.24 2.01 21.23
C GLU A 163 9.50 2.69 21.78
N GLN A 164 10.66 2.11 21.52
CA GLN A 164 11.94 2.64 22.04
C GLN A 164 12.54 3.72 21.13
N ASP A 165 12.10 3.78 19.88
CA ASP A 165 12.58 4.74 18.90
C ASP A 165 11.83 6.09 18.97
N GLU A 166 12.44 7.14 18.43
CA GLU A 166 11.87 8.49 18.44
C GLU A 166 10.64 8.61 17.55
N GLY A 167 9.76 9.57 17.91
CA GLY A 167 8.54 9.88 17.17
C GLY A 167 7.26 9.45 17.89
N CYS A 168 6.16 9.61 17.19
CA CYS A 168 4.82 9.34 17.70
C CYS A 168 4.29 8.04 17.09
N HIS A 169 4.18 6.99 17.89
CA HIS A 169 3.64 5.70 17.50
C HIS A 169 2.20 5.56 17.95
N SER A 170 1.34 5.03 17.09
CA SER A 170 -0.04 4.75 17.47
C SER A 170 -0.61 3.55 16.72
N LEU A 171 -1.54 2.87 17.38
CA LEU A 171 -2.46 1.91 16.79
C LEU A 171 -3.72 2.68 16.37
N LEU A 172 -4.00 2.73 15.08
CA LEU A 172 -5.24 3.24 14.54
C LEU A 172 -6.16 2.05 14.25
N ILE A 173 -7.41 2.15 14.67
CA ILE A 173 -8.41 1.08 14.53
C ILE A 173 -9.60 1.64 13.76
N ARG A 174 -10.04 0.93 12.74
CA ARG A 174 -11.25 1.22 11.98
C ARG A 174 -12.31 0.17 12.26
N ARG A 175 -13.54 0.60 12.53
CA ARG A 175 -14.72 -0.24 12.67
C ARG A 175 -15.70 0.06 11.54
N GLY A 176 -16.04 -0.95 10.75
CA GLY A 176 -17.07 -0.88 9.71
C GLY A 176 -18.47 -0.90 10.29
N SER A 177 -19.48 -0.55 9.49
CA SER A 177 -20.90 -0.64 9.86
C SER A 177 -21.36 -2.08 10.10
N ASP A 178 -20.62 -3.06 9.59
CA ASP A 178 -20.80 -4.50 9.81
C ASP A 178 -20.07 -5.01 11.07
N GLY A 179 -19.45 -4.11 11.84
CA GLY A 179 -18.63 -4.44 13.00
C GLY A 179 -17.24 -4.97 12.71
N GLN A 180 -16.86 -5.15 11.43
CA GLN A 180 -15.50 -5.61 11.10
C GLN A 180 -14.45 -4.57 11.45
N LEU A 181 -13.36 -5.04 12.08
CA LEU A 181 -12.24 -4.22 12.48
C LEU A 181 -11.09 -4.33 11.47
N ALA A 182 -10.39 -3.20 11.27
CA ALA A 182 -9.11 -3.17 10.58
C ALA A 182 -8.11 -2.37 11.42
N PHE A 183 -6.84 -2.80 11.41
CA PHE A 183 -5.80 -2.30 12.29
C PHE A 183 -4.66 -1.72 11.47
N TYR A 184 -4.08 -0.63 11.98
CA TYR A 184 -2.98 0.05 11.33
C TYR A 184 -1.93 0.46 12.36
N LEU A 185 -0.67 0.18 12.08
CA LEU A 185 0.45 0.79 12.78
C LEU A 185 0.77 2.13 12.12
N CYS A 186 0.85 3.16 12.96
CA CYS A 186 1.13 4.52 12.52
C CYS A 186 2.40 5.04 13.19
N TRP A 187 3.17 5.81 12.43
CA TRP A 187 4.28 6.58 12.94
C TRP A 187 4.37 7.94 12.26
N SER A 188 4.75 8.94 13.02
CA SER A 188 5.08 10.27 12.50
C SER A 188 6.16 10.93 13.37
N PRO A 189 7.04 11.78 12.78
CA PRO A 189 8.11 12.44 13.55
C PRO A 189 7.58 13.46 14.57
N ARG A 190 6.33 13.91 14.40
CA ARG A 190 5.64 14.85 15.29
C ARG A 190 4.19 14.41 15.50
N PRO A 191 3.54 14.80 16.61
CA PRO A 191 2.12 14.51 16.84
C PRO A 191 1.24 15.01 15.70
N VAL A 192 0.28 14.18 15.30
CA VAL A 192 -0.70 14.51 14.26
C VAL A 192 -2.11 14.20 14.74
N PRO A 193 -3.11 14.96 14.29
CA PRO A 193 -4.50 14.70 14.69
C PRO A 193 -5.04 13.43 14.01
N LEU A 194 -6.03 12.79 14.66
CA LEU A 194 -6.71 11.58 14.14
C LEU A 194 -7.16 11.75 12.69
N VAL A 195 -7.71 12.91 12.32
CA VAL A 195 -8.17 13.16 10.95
C VAL A 195 -7.07 12.97 9.90
N ARG A 196 -5.82 13.28 10.23
CA ARG A 196 -4.68 13.06 9.31
C ARG A 196 -4.43 11.57 9.12
N LEU A 197 -4.40 10.79 10.20
CA LEU A 197 -4.21 9.34 10.13
C LEU A 197 -5.34 8.67 9.33
N VAL A 198 -6.59 9.09 9.56
CA VAL A 198 -7.76 8.61 8.81
C VAL A 198 -7.64 8.93 7.32
N THR A 199 -7.22 10.15 6.97
CA THR A 199 -7.03 10.55 5.57
C THR A 199 -5.97 9.68 4.89
N VAL A 200 -4.84 9.43 5.56
CA VAL A 200 -3.77 8.57 5.02
C VAL A 200 -4.24 7.13 4.88
N ALA A 201 -4.89 6.56 5.92
CA ALA A 201 -5.46 5.21 5.85
C ALA A 201 -6.46 5.09 4.68
N GLY A 202 -7.29 6.11 4.49
CA GLY A 202 -8.28 6.17 3.41
C GLY A 202 -7.65 6.26 2.02
N SER A 203 -6.49 6.91 1.89
CA SER A 203 -5.80 7.06 0.60
C SER A 203 -5.29 5.73 0.03
N ARG A 204 -5.07 4.70 0.86
CA ARG A 204 -4.71 3.35 0.40
C ARG A 204 -5.72 2.78 -0.62
N TRP A 205 -6.99 3.10 -0.45
CA TRP A 205 -8.03 2.68 -1.40
C TRP A 205 -7.79 3.19 -2.82
N SER A 206 -7.11 4.32 -2.95
CA SER A 206 -6.78 4.90 -4.26
C SER A 206 -5.90 3.99 -5.12
N ILE A 207 -5.05 3.15 -4.52
CA ILE A 207 -4.25 2.18 -5.28
C ILE A 207 -5.12 1.03 -5.79
N GLU A 208 -6.11 0.58 -5.01
CA GLU A 208 -7.06 -0.45 -5.45
C GLU A 208 -7.89 0.03 -6.63
N GLU A 209 -8.38 1.28 -6.58
CA GLU A 209 -9.09 1.91 -7.70
C GLU A 209 -8.18 2.12 -8.91
N ALA A 210 -6.89 2.49 -8.70
CA ALA A 210 -5.92 2.61 -9.79
C ALA A 210 -5.71 1.25 -10.47
N PHE A 211 -5.60 0.17 -9.71
CA PHE A 211 -5.50 -1.18 -10.28
C PHE A 211 -6.77 -1.63 -10.99
N GLN A 212 -7.95 -1.36 -10.42
CA GLN A 212 -9.21 -1.65 -11.11
C GLN A 212 -9.29 -0.95 -12.47
N THR A 213 -8.94 0.33 -12.50
CA THR A 213 -8.89 1.11 -13.73
C THR A 213 -7.85 0.55 -14.70
N ALA A 214 -6.64 0.23 -14.19
CA ALA A 214 -5.57 -0.33 -15.01
C ALA A 214 -5.94 -1.67 -15.65
N LYS A 215 -6.58 -2.54 -14.90
CA LYS A 215 -7.06 -3.83 -15.42
C LYS A 215 -8.20 -3.68 -16.42
N GLY A 216 -9.21 -2.88 -16.08
CA GLY A 216 -10.40 -2.71 -16.91
C GLY A 216 -10.19 -1.90 -18.19
N GLN A 217 -9.28 -0.92 -18.19
CA GLN A 217 -9.13 0.03 -19.30
C GLN A 217 -7.88 -0.18 -20.14
N VAL A 218 -6.79 -0.63 -19.52
CA VAL A 218 -5.50 -0.82 -20.22
C VAL A 218 -4.98 -2.25 -20.16
N GLY A 219 -5.77 -3.19 -19.63
CA GLY A 219 -5.45 -4.61 -19.63
C GLY A 219 -4.20 -4.98 -18.83
N LEU A 220 -3.91 -4.29 -17.72
CA LEU A 220 -2.69 -4.49 -16.95
C LEU A 220 -2.47 -5.95 -16.51
N ASP A 221 -3.54 -6.72 -16.30
CA ASP A 221 -3.53 -8.14 -15.93
C ASP A 221 -3.62 -9.10 -17.14
N GLN A 222 -3.76 -8.59 -18.36
CA GLN A 222 -3.87 -9.38 -19.59
C GLN A 222 -2.51 -9.66 -20.24
N TYR A 223 -1.41 -9.28 -19.58
CA TYR A 223 -0.07 -9.46 -20.08
C TYR A 223 0.32 -10.95 -20.13
N GLN A 224 0.77 -11.42 -21.31
CA GLN A 224 1.12 -12.82 -21.54
C GLN A 224 2.59 -13.03 -21.91
N CYS A 225 3.35 -11.97 -22.21
CA CYS A 225 4.75 -12.10 -22.55
C CYS A 225 5.61 -12.49 -21.33
N ARG A 226 6.71 -13.24 -21.58
CA ARG A 226 7.53 -13.83 -20.51
C ARG A 226 8.90 -13.17 -20.34
N GLY A 227 9.27 -12.24 -21.23
CA GLY A 227 10.56 -11.57 -21.20
C GLY A 227 10.58 -10.36 -20.26
N TRP A 228 11.71 -10.13 -19.60
CA TRP A 228 11.97 -9.03 -18.69
C TRP A 228 11.68 -7.65 -19.33
N THR A 229 12.33 -7.37 -20.45
CA THR A 229 12.15 -6.10 -21.17
C THR A 229 10.70 -5.88 -21.61
N ALA A 230 10.03 -6.94 -22.07
CA ALA A 230 8.65 -6.85 -22.52
C ALA A 230 7.71 -6.53 -21.36
N TRP A 231 7.92 -7.11 -20.16
CA TRP A 231 7.14 -6.78 -18.96
C TRP A 231 7.30 -5.31 -18.57
N HIS A 232 8.54 -4.81 -18.55
CA HIS A 232 8.82 -3.41 -18.19
C HIS A 232 8.24 -2.42 -19.19
N ARG A 233 8.29 -2.73 -20.49
CA ARG A 233 7.68 -1.89 -21.53
C ARG A 233 6.16 -1.86 -21.44
N PHE A 234 5.53 -3.03 -21.32
CA PHE A 234 4.08 -3.14 -21.20
C PHE A 234 3.55 -2.39 -19.98
N THR A 235 4.11 -2.64 -18.80
CA THR A 235 3.66 -1.98 -17.57
C THR A 235 3.89 -0.46 -17.62
N LEU A 236 5.01 0.00 -18.21
CA LEU A 236 5.25 1.42 -18.41
C LEU A 236 4.19 2.08 -19.32
N LEU A 237 3.88 1.46 -20.45
CA LEU A 237 2.85 1.98 -21.36
C LEU A 237 1.48 1.98 -20.71
N ALA A 238 1.12 0.95 -19.95
CA ALA A 238 -0.11 0.91 -19.17
C ALA A 238 -0.17 2.04 -18.12
N MET A 239 0.91 2.30 -17.40
CA MET A 239 1.00 3.40 -16.43
C MET A 239 0.85 4.77 -17.12
N ILE A 240 1.50 5.00 -18.26
CA ILE A 240 1.39 6.26 -19.03
C ILE A 240 -0.04 6.45 -19.55
N ALA A 241 -0.67 5.40 -20.06
CA ALA A 241 -2.05 5.46 -20.53
C ALA A 241 -3.04 5.85 -19.42
N LEU A 242 -2.81 5.37 -18.19
CA LEU A 242 -3.63 5.74 -17.02
C LEU A 242 -3.51 7.21 -16.64
N VAL A 243 -2.31 7.80 -16.72
CA VAL A 243 -2.10 9.22 -16.38
C VAL A 243 -2.83 10.15 -17.33
N ARG A 244 -2.99 9.75 -18.59
CA ARG A 244 -3.67 10.54 -19.62
C ARG A 244 -5.19 10.47 -19.58
N GLN A 245 -5.76 9.58 -18.77
CA GLN A 245 -7.21 9.53 -18.61
C GLN A 245 -7.65 10.60 -17.62
N PRO A 246 -8.64 11.46 -17.97
CA PRO A 246 -9.19 12.41 -17.02
C PRO A 246 -9.70 11.63 -15.79
N PRO A 247 -9.54 12.17 -14.57
CA PRO A 247 -10.10 11.54 -13.38
C PRO A 247 -11.60 11.32 -13.63
N PHE A 248 -12.06 10.10 -13.39
CA PHE A 248 -13.47 9.73 -13.56
C PHE A 248 -14.37 10.71 -12.80
N GLY A 249 -15.29 11.31 -13.54
CA GLY A 249 -16.42 12.02 -12.99
C GLY A 249 -16.32 13.52 -12.96
N ILE A 250 -16.48 14.16 -14.10
CA ILE A 250 -17.49 15.19 -14.34
C ILE A 250 -17.74 15.15 -15.85
N MET A 251 -18.70 14.36 -16.31
CA MET A 251 -19.40 14.72 -17.52
C MET A 251 -20.27 15.92 -17.18
N ALA A 252 -19.79 17.12 -17.41
CA ALA A 252 -20.62 18.29 -17.52
C ALA A 252 -21.47 18.07 -18.77
N GLY A 253 -22.73 17.71 -18.60
CA GLY A 253 -23.71 17.66 -19.67
C GLY A 253 -23.82 19.06 -20.26
N VAL A 254 -23.29 19.26 -21.46
CA VAL A 254 -23.64 20.41 -22.29
C VAL A 254 -25.09 20.20 -22.71
N ARG A 255 -26.02 20.94 -22.08
CA ARG A 255 -27.36 21.14 -22.61
C ARG A 255 -27.23 22.18 -23.71
N GLY A 256 -27.41 21.74 -24.97
CA GLY A 256 -27.81 22.61 -26.04
C GLY A 256 -29.26 22.99 -25.95
#